data_fefdc709b92aa7a164007e611d37b15b
#
_entry.id   fefdc709b92aa7a164007e611d37b15b
#
_cell.length_a   1.000
_cell.length_b   1.000
_cell.length_c   1.000
_cell.angle_alpha   90.00
_cell.angle_beta   90.00
_cell.angle_gamma   90.00
#
_symmetry.space_group_name_H-M   'P 1'
#
loop_
_entity.id
_entity.type
_entity.pdbx_description
1 polymer ?
#
loop_
_entity_poly.entity_id
_entity_poly.type
_entity_poly.pdbx_seq_one_letter_code
_entity_poly.pdbx_strand_id
1 'polypeptide(L)'
;MDRLGVASAFLGKGLPWARGRSYYGTDEVLVFEMPTRADDRYPPMINLQQYYIEQFLLDAIAAVNAQHPGRVDIRWASKITACTPAADGVAVRIDNALGSYAAQADWLVACDGGQSFIRSSLGLELAGTGYQGRYAIVDIELASGYPTERRAWFDPPWARGTTILMHRQPDDIWRIDFQLAGSVDAAQAMQPEQIQRFVQTHLDAIGEGHLPWTPVWSSIYRAGAMTLDAYRHGRILFAGNAAHAMPIFGVRGLNSGFDDADNLVWKLATVLQGKGNDALLDRYSAERLHAFHVNAENAMRSTEFMSPPNRGFDLMREACLSLAARHPGIARLINPRQTHAITYACLLYTSDAADDMQC
;
A
#
# COMPACT_ATOMS: atom_id res chain seq x y z
N MET A 1 -4.09 14.23 -1.10
CA MET A 1 -2.92 14.94 -1.68
C MET A 1 -3.24 16.37 -2.08
N ASP A 2 -4.37 16.64 -2.71
CA ASP A 2 -4.77 17.99 -3.11
C ASP A 2 -4.91 18.94 -1.90
N ARG A 3 -5.62 18.52 -0.85
CA ARG A 3 -5.76 19.30 0.41
C ARG A 3 -4.43 19.61 1.11
N LEU A 4 -3.41 18.79 0.87
CA LEU A 4 -2.06 19.01 1.41
C LEU A 4 -1.18 19.88 0.51
N GLY A 5 -1.70 20.31 -0.68
CA GLY A 5 -0.97 21.13 -1.64
C GLY A 5 0.12 20.39 -2.40
N VAL A 6 0.20 19.04 -2.32
CA VAL A 6 1.28 18.24 -2.94
C VAL A 6 0.85 17.55 -4.24
N ALA A 7 -0.41 17.67 -4.66
CA ALA A 7 -0.92 16.96 -5.84
C ALA A 7 -0.16 17.32 -7.13
N SER A 8 0.24 18.58 -7.30
CA SER A 8 1.01 19.02 -8.47
C SER A 8 2.40 18.38 -8.54
N ALA A 9 3.06 18.18 -7.39
CA ALA A 9 4.35 17.51 -7.31
C ALA A 9 4.22 16.02 -7.67
N PHE A 10 3.14 15.36 -7.20
CA PHE A 10 2.82 13.98 -7.56
C PHE A 10 2.58 13.82 -9.07
N LEU A 11 1.82 14.74 -9.68
CA LEU A 11 1.55 14.73 -11.13
C LEU A 11 2.80 15.04 -11.96
N GLY A 12 3.63 15.96 -11.49
CA GLY A 12 4.84 16.38 -12.20
C GLY A 12 5.95 15.34 -12.18
N LYS A 13 6.05 14.52 -11.14
CA LYS A 13 7.09 13.50 -11.00
C LYS A 13 6.60 12.10 -11.33
N GLY A 14 5.37 11.77 -10.95
CA GLY A 14 4.82 10.43 -11.08
C GLY A 14 4.50 10.05 -12.53
N LEU A 15 4.45 8.75 -12.80
CA LEU A 15 4.08 8.20 -14.11
C LEU A 15 2.61 7.76 -14.08
N PRO A 16 1.70 8.47 -14.75
CA PRO A 16 0.32 8.07 -14.88
C PRO A 16 0.20 6.83 -15.78
N TRP A 17 -0.74 5.96 -15.44
CA TRP A 17 -1.09 4.81 -16.26
C TRP A 17 -2.55 4.39 -16.06
N ALA A 18 -3.11 3.73 -17.08
CA ALA A 18 -4.49 3.24 -17.03
C ALA A 18 -4.61 1.81 -17.57
N ARG A 19 -3.59 1.33 -18.30
CA ARG A 19 -3.63 0.04 -18.98
C ARG A 19 -2.82 -1.02 -18.26
N GLY A 20 -3.31 -2.26 -18.26
CA GLY A 20 -2.54 -3.42 -17.84
C GLY A 20 -2.74 -4.60 -18.76
N ARG A 21 -1.77 -5.51 -18.77
CA ARG A 21 -1.75 -6.75 -19.57
C ARG A 21 -1.49 -7.95 -18.68
N SER A 22 -2.14 -9.05 -19.01
CA SER A 22 -1.90 -10.34 -18.37
C SER A 22 -1.57 -11.40 -19.43
N TYR A 23 -0.57 -12.20 -19.11
CA TYR A 23 -0.09 -13.28 -19.97
C TYR A 23 -0.24 -14.61 -19.25
N TYR A 24 -0.61 -15.66 -19.95
CA TYR A 24 -0.55 -17.04 -19.47
C TYR A 24 0.50 -17.79 -20.28
N GLY A 25 1.56 -18.26 -19.64
CA GLY A 25 2.75 -18.64 -20.37
C GLY A 25 3.31 -17.43 -21.12
N THR A 26 3.26 -17.49 -22.46
CA THR A 26 3.66 -16.42 -23.39
C THR A 26 2.46 -15.70 -24.02
N ASP A 27 1.25 -16.26 -23.91
CA ASP A 27 0.06 -15.76 -24.59
C ASP A 27 -0.59 -14.62 -23.82
N GLU A 28 -0.90 -13.51 -24.49
CA GLU A 28 -1.67 -12.43 -23.92
C GLU A 28 -3.13 -12.88 -23.76
N VAL A 29 -3.62 -12.92 -22.52
CA VAL A 29 -4.97 -13.41 -22.20
C VAL A 29 -5.92 -12.32 -21.74
N LEU A 30 -5.40 -11.15 -21.36
CA LEU A 30 -6.21 -10.00 -20.95
C LEU A 30 -5.45 -8.70 -21.18
N VAL A 31 -6.14 -7.74 -21.79
CA VAL A 31 -5.82 -6.31 -21.70
C VAL A 31 -6.96 -5.62 -20.99
N PHE A 32 -6.66 -4.84 -19.98
CA PHE A 32 -7.67 -4.01 -19.31
C PHE A 32 -7.28 -2.54 -19.34
N GLU A 33 -8.26 -1.69 -19.36
CA GLU A 33 -8.12 -0.26 -19.10
C GLU A 33 -8.97 0.14 -17.91
N MET A 34 -8.41 0.99 -17.07
CA MET A 34 -9.17 1.58 -15.99
C MET A 34 -10.10 2.65 -16.56
N PRO A 35 -11.35 2.73 -16.07
CA PRO A 35 -12.28 3.73 -16.54
C PRO A 35 -11.74 5.14 -16.26
N THR A 36 -11.82 5.99 -17.25
CA THR A 36 -11.50 7.42 -17.16
C THR A 36 -12.67 8.22 -17.71
N ARG A 37 -12.99 9.36 -17.07
CA ARG A 37 -14.00 10.28 -17.50
C ARG A 37 -13.32 11.56 -18.00
N ALA A 38 -13.99 12.31 -18.88
CA ALA A 38 -13.45 13.55 -19.42
C ALA A 38 -13.28 14.67 -18.37
N ASP A 39 -14.03 14.56 -17.26
CA ASP A 39 -14.03 15.47 -16.11
C ASP A 39 -13.15 14.99 -14.94
N ASP A 40 -12.49 13.83 -15.07
CA ASP A 40 -11.56 13.36 -14.05
C ASP A 40 -10.37 14.33 -13.89
N ARG A 41 -10.21 14.86 -12.70
CA ARG A 41 -9.12 15.81 -12.38
C ARG A 41 -7.77 15.12 -12.31
N TYR A 42 -7.74 13.83 -12.01
CA TYR A 42 -6.53 13.04 -11.81
C TYR A 42 -6.57 11.76 -12.63
N PRO A 43 -5.41 11.26 -13.07
CA PRO A 43 -5.35 9.96 -13.73
C PRO A 43 -5.76 8.85 -12.74
N PRO A 44 -6.27 7.70 -13.24
CA PRO A 44 -6.74 6.63 -12.39
C PRO A 44 -5.62 6.04 -11.51
N MET A 45 -4.38 6.03 -12.00
CA MET A 45 -3.21 5.56 -11.26
C MET A 45 -1.97 6.38 -11.59
N ILE A 46 -1.11 6.55 -10.59
CA ILE A 46 0.23 7.16 -10.72
C ILE A 46 1.23 6.24 -10.02
N ASN A 47 2.26 5.82 -10.74
CA ASN A 47 3.41 5.17 -10.13
C ASN A 47 4.39 6.24 -9.65
N LEU A 48 4.80 6.15 -8.39
CA LEU A 48 5.71 7.10 -7.76
C LEU A 48 6.43 6.40 -6.62
N GLN A 49 7.74 6.52 -6.55
CA GLN A 49 8.52 5.94 -5.46
C GLN A 49 8.19 6.62 -4.14
N GLN A 50 8.19 5.84 -3.05
CA GLN A 50 7.79 6.29 -1.72
C GLN A 50 8.66 7.44 -1.21
N TYR A 51 9.96 7.46 -1.48
CA TYR A 51 10.85 8.53 -1.04
C TYR A 51 10.51 9.91 -1.65
N TYR A 52 9.95 9.96 -2.87
CA TYR A 52 9.42 11.21 -3.43
C TYR A 52 8.16 11.65 -2.69
N ILE A 53 7.27 10.70 -2.37
CA ILE A 53 6.06 10.99 -1.58
C ILE A 53 6.45 11.61 -0.23
N GLU A 54 7.41 11.01 0.46
CA GLU A 54 7.93 11.51 1.74
C GLU A 54 8.54 12.90 1.58
N GLN A 55 9.36 13.13 0.55
CA GLN A 55 9.98 14.44 0.30
C GLN A 55 8.92 15.52 0.05
N PHE A 56 7.90 15.25 -0.78
CA PHE A 56 6.86 16.23 -1.05
C PHE A 56 6.04 16.59 0.21
N LEU A 57 5.83 15.62 1.09
CA LEU A 57 5.18 15.88 2.38
C LEU A 57 6.08 16.70 3.33
N LEU A 58 7.39 16.44 3.34
CA LEU A 58 8.35 17.23 4.09
C LEU A 58 8.42 18.68 3.58
N ASP A 59 8.40 18.87 2.28
CA ASP A 59 8.39 20.20 1.65
C ASP A 59 7.10 20.95 2.03
N ALA A 60 5.95 20.27 2.06
CA ALA A 60 4.69 20.86 2.53
C ALA A 60 4.77 21.26 4.02
N ILE A 61 5.37 20.45 4.87
CA ILE A 61 5.61 20.78 6.29
C ILE A 61 6.52 22.00 6.40
N ALA A 62 7.61 22.05 5.62
CA ALA A 62 8.50 23.20 5.61
C ALA A 62 7.77 24.49 5.21
N ALA A 63 6.89 24.41 4.20
CA ALA A 63 6.06 25.56 3.79
C ALA A 63 5.09 26.02 4.89
N VAL A 64 4.47 25.09 5.62
CA VAL A 64 3.63 25.40 6.79
C VAL A 64 4.46 26.09 7.89
N ASN A 65 5.65 25.57 8.21
CA ASN A 65 6.50 26.13 9.24
C ASN A 65 7.08 27.50 8.86
N ALA A 66 7.24 27.78 7.56
CA ALA A 66 7.66 29.11 7.10
C ALA A 66 6.58 30.17 7.38
N GLN A 67 5.30 29.80 7.29
CA GLN A 67 4.18 30.69 7.59
C GLN A 67 3.83 30.71 9.08
N HIS A 68 4.03 29.61 9.78
CA HIS A 68 3.72 29.39 11.19
C HIS A 68 4.86 28.69 11.90
N PRO A 69 5.90 29.41 12.34
CA PRO A 69 7.10 28.83 12.94
C PRO A 69 6.80 27.91 14.12
N GLY A 70 7.38 26.70 14.11
CA GLY A 70 7.21 25.71 15.17
C GLY A 70 5.85 24.98 15.16
N ARG A 71 5.06 25.11 14.11
CA ARG A 71 3.78 24.43 13.99
C ARG A 71 3.91 22.91 13.95
N VAL A 72 4.96 22.44 13.28
CA VAL A 72 5.32 21.01 13.21
C VAL A 72 6.78 20.86 13.60
N ASP A 73 7.06 20.13 14.69
CA ASP A 73 8.39 19.80 15.17
C ASP A 73 8.75 18.37 14.75
N ILE A 74 9.67 18.21 13.80
CA ILE A 74 10.17 16.90 13.34
C ILE A 74 11.49 16.61 14.05
N ARG A 75 11.50 15.53 14.85
CA ARG A 75 12.67 15.09 15.61
C ARG A 75 13.29 13.86 14.97
N TRP A 76 14.25 14.11 14.06
CA TRP A 76 14.98 13.05 13.38
C TRP A 76 15.87 12.25 14.34
N ALA A 77 16.18 11.01 13.95
CA ALA A 77 17.00 10.08 14.73
C ALA A 77 16.54 9.95 16.20
N SER A 78 15.24 10.08 16.43
CA SER A 78 14.61 10.02 17.76
C SER A 78 13.64 8.83 17.81
N LYS A 79 13.78 7.96 18.82
CA LYS A 79 13.01 6.73 18.98
C LYS A 79 12.23 6.77 20.28
N ILE A 80 10.93 6.50 20.21
CA ILE A 80 10.14 6.26 21.43
C ILE A 80 10.51 4.90 21.98
N THR A 81 10.88 4.87 23.27
CA THR A 81 11.33 3.67 24.00
C THR A 81 10.44 3.32 25.18
N ALA A 82 9.54 4.21 25.56
CA ALA A 82 8.45 3.91 26.49
C ALA A 82 7.22 4.73 26.16
N CYS A 83 6.03 4.18 26.38
CA CYS A 83 4.74 4.84 26.19
C CYS A 83 3.84 4.48 27.38
N THR A 84 3.34 5.50 28.07
CA THR A 84 2.47 5.35 29.24
C THR A 84 1.21 6.17 29.03
N PRO A 85 0.07 5.55 28.68
CA PRO A 85 -1.20 6.25 28.55
C PRO A 85 -1.71 6.72 29.94
N ALA A 86 -2.34 7.90 29.96
CA ALA A 86 -3.06 8.45 31.10
C ALA A 86 -4.45 8.90 30.67
N ALA A 87 -5.30 9.27 31.63
CA ALA A 87 -6.67 9.70 31.33
C ALA A 87 -6.72 11.00 30.51
N ASP A 88 -5.75 11.88 30.73
CA ASP A 88 -5.67 13.24 30.15
C ASP A 88 -4.57 13.40 29.08
N GLY A 89 -3.77 12.35 28.83
CA GLY A 89 -2.67 12.42 27.87
C GLY A 89 -1.87 11.14 27.74
N VAL A 90 -0.70 11.26 27.11
CA VAL A 90 0.25 10.16 26.92
C VAL A 90 1.65 10.67 27.24
N ALA A 91 2.34 10.01 28.19
CA ALA A 91 3.75 10.24 28.46
C ALA A 91 4.60 9.29 27.63
N VAL A 92 5.66 9.83 26.98
CA VAL A 92 6.60 9.03 26.20
C VAL A 92 8.02 9.31 26.62
N ARG A 93 8.88 8.29 26.57
CA ARG A 93 10.33 8.46 26.62
C ARG A 93 10.90 8.35 25.21
N ILE A 94 11.76 9.30 24.90
CA ILE A 94 12.39 9.42 23.59
C ILE A 94 13.90 9.33 23.78
N ASP A 95 14.53 8.46 23.00
CA ASP A 95 15.97 8.27 22.95
C ASP A 95 16.51 8.80 21.62
N ASN A 96 17.63 9.53 21.68
CA ASN A 96 18.39 9.98 20.51
C ASN A 96 19.91 9.97 20.82
N ALA A 97 20.73 10.46 19.88
CA ALA A 97 22.18 10.47 20.05
C ALA A 97 22.67 11.32 21.24
N LEU A 98 21.86 12.25 21.76
CA LEU A 98 22.21 13.12 22.89
C LEU A 98 21.75 12.54 24.24
N GLY A 99 20.98 11.46 24.23
CA GLY A 99 20.46 10.81 25.43
C GLY A 99 18.95 10.61 25.42
N SER A 100 18.39 10.36 26.60
CA SER A 100 16.95 10.10 26.79
C SER A 100 16.26 11.29 27.43
N TYR A 101 15.05 11.59 26.99
CA TYR A 101 14.18 12.61 27.61
C TYR A 101 12.71 12.18 27.60
N ALA A 102 11.91 12.80 28.46
CA ALA A 102 10.48 12.58 28.52
C ALA A 102 9.72 13.69 27.75
N ALA A 103 8.60 13.33 27.14
CA ALA A 103 7.65 14.27 26.56
C ALA A 103 6.24 13.82 26.94
N GLN A 104 5.31 14.79 26.95
CA GLN A 104 3.88 14.56 27.15
C GLN A 104 3.11 15.13 25.98
N ALA A 105 2.02 14.48 25.62
CA ALA A 105 1.09 14.90 24.57
C ALA A 105 -0.34 14.64 25.00
N ASP A 106 -1.27 15.48 24.57
CA ASP A 106 -2.71 15.27 24.80
C ASP A 106 -3.21 14.02 24.06
N TRP A 107 -2.63 13.78 22.87
CA TRP A 107 -2.92 12.61 22.02
C TRP A 107 -1.64 12.10 21.36
N LEU A 108 -1.58 10.79 21.16
CA LEU A 108 -0.53 10.12 20.40
C LEU A 108 -1.16 9.42 19.19
N VAL A 109 -0.63 9.70 17.99
CA VAL A 109 -1.00 8.97 16.76
C VAL A 109 0.16 8.06 16.39
N ALA A 110 -0.04 6.75 16.53
CA ALA A 110 0.94 5.74 16.18
C ALA A 110 0.89 5.45 14.68
N CYS A 111 1.94 5.88 13.96
CA CYS A 111 2.18 5.61 12.54
C CYS A 111 3.51 4.87 12.35
N ASP A 112 3.95 4.10 13.34
CA ASP A 112 5.28 3.49 13.47
C ASP A 112 5.40 2.12 12.75
N GLY A 113 4.47 1.85 11.81
CA GLY A 113 4.60 0.78 10.84
C GLY A 113 4.20 -0.61 11.33
N GLY A 114 4.46 -1.63 10.49
CA GLY A 114 4.00 -3.00 10.72
C GLY A 114 4.56 -3.66 11.99
N GLN A 115 5.74 -3.23 12.44
CA GLN A 115 6.38 -3.68 13.69
C GLN A 115 6.19 -2.66 14.82
N SER A 116 5.06 -1.97 14.85
CA SER A 116 4.74 -0.90 15.79
C SER A 116 5.18 -1.20 17.22
N PHE A 117 6.07 -0.37 17.73
CA PHE A 117 6.48 -0.39 19.14
C PHE A 117 5.31 0.02 20.04
N ILE A 118 4.54 1.04 19.65
CA ILE A 118 3.41 1.52 20.42
C ILE A 118 2.36 0.43 20.57
N ARG A 119 2.02 -0.28 19.50
CA ARG A 119 1.08 -1.41 19.52
C ARG A 119 1.57 -2.49 20.48
N SER A 120 2.83 -2.90 20.35
CA SER A 120 3.42 -3.94 21.19
C SER A 120 3.52 -3.53 22.68
N SER A 121 3.82 -2.26 22.96
CA SER A 121 3.93 -1.74 24.32
C SER A 121 2.59 -1.73 25.07
N LEU A 122 1.48 -1.72 24.34
CA LEU A 122 0.12 -1.83 24.87
C LEU A 122 -0.40 -3.29 24.93
N GLY A 123 0.43 -4.28 24.53
CA GLY A 123 0.01 -5.68 24.46
C GLY A 123 -1.03 -5.96 23.38
N LEU A 124 -1.12 -5.10 22.36
CA LEU A 124 -2.06 -5.23 21.24
C LEU A 124 -1.44 -6.02 20.09
N GLU A 125 -2.26 -6.84 19.45
CA GLU A 125 -1.85 -7.66 18.32
C GLU A 125 -2.78 -7.45 17.12
N LEU A 126 -2.24 -7.61 15.91
CA LEU A 126 -3.05 -7.63 14.70
C LEU A 126 -3.69 -9.03 14.57
N ALA A 127 -5.00 -9.06 14.32
CA ALA A 127 -5.73 -10.27 14.03
C ALA A 127 -6.13 -10.33 12.54
N GLY A 128 -6.21 -11.54 11.98
CA GLY A 128 -6.62 -11.72 10.58
C GLY A 128 -5.96 -12.91 9.91
N THR A 129 -5.83 -12.85 8.58
CA THR A 129 -5.31 -13.93 7.74
C THR A 129 -3.93 -13.60 7.20
N GLY A 130 -2.94 -14.43 7.52
CA GLY A 130 -1.65 -14.43 6.86
C GLY A 130 -1.66 -15.37 5.65
N TYR A 131 -1.08 -14.92 4.53
CA TYR A 131 -0.90 -15.75 3.34
C TYR A 131 0.50 -16.33 3.27
N GLN A 132 0.62 -17.54 2.73
CA GLN A 132 1.94 -18.15 2.50
C GLN A 132 2.67 -17.55 1.30
N GLY A 133 1.97 -16.83 0.44
CA GLY A 133 2.54 -16.18 -0.75
C GLY A 133 3.62 -15.17 -0.38
N ARG A 134 4.80 -15.36 -0.94
CA ARG A 134 5.96 -14.48 -0.78
C ARG A 134 6.38 -13.97 -2.14
N TYR A 135 6.78 -12.70 -2.18
CA TYR A 135 7.28 -12.05 -3.39
C TYR A 135 8.65 -11.43 -3.11
N ALA A 136 9.62 -11.73 -3.96
CA ALA A 136 10.82 -10.93 -4.04
C ALA A 136 10.50 -9.72 -4.92
N ILE A 137 10.52 -8.54 -4.33
CA ILE A 137 10.32 -7.27 -5.01
C ILE A 137 11.68 -6.71 -5.34
N VAL A 138 11.93 -6.44 -6.62
CA VAL A 138 13.22 -5.93 -7.10
C VAL A 138 12.99 -4.70 -7.95
N ASP A 139 13.61 -3.59 -7.56
CA ASP A 139 13.69 -2.37 -8.36
C ASP A 139 15.03 -2.34 -9.08
N ILE A 140 14.98 -2.16 -10.39
CA ILE A 140 16.15 -2.04 -11.26
C ILE A 140 16.10 -0.74 -12.05
N GLU A 141 17.23 -0.15 -12.32
CA GLU A 141 17.36 0.89 -13.35
C GLU A 141 17.53 0.21 -14.70
N LEU A 142 16.64 0.53 -15.65
CA LEU A 142 16.61 -0.06 -16.99
C LEU A 142 16.02 0.92 -17.97
N ALA A 143 16.81 1.34 -18.99
CA ALA A 143 16.36 2.21 -20.07
C ALA A 143 15.55 1.43 -21.12
N SER A 144 14.38 0.93 -20.70
CA SER A 144 13.47 0.15 -21.55
C SER A 144 12.52 1.06 -22.35
N GLY A 145 12.26 0.70 -23.59
CA GLY A 145 11.23 1.31 -24.44
C GLY A 145 9.80 0.84 -24.16
N TYR A 146 9.57 -0.04 -23.20
CA TYR A 146 8.24 -0.51 -22.86
C TYR A 146 7.33 0.63 -22.36
N PRO A 147 6.04 0.62 -22.75
CA PRO A 147 5.09 1.61 -22.27
C PRO A 147 4.86 1.52 -20.77
N THR A 148 4.42 2.63 -20.18
CA THR A 148 4.03 2.70 -18.78
C THR A 148 2.69 2.01 -18.58
N GLU A 149 2.72 0.71 -18.39
CA GLU A 149 1.57 -0.15 -18.12
C GLU A 149 1.96 -1.24 -17.12
N ARG A 150 0.97 -1.82 -16.43
CA ARG A 150 1.21 -2.96 -15.54
C ARG A 150 1.16 -4.25 -16.35
N ARG A 151 2.16 -5.12 -16.18
CA ARG A 151 2.22 -6.44 -16.80
C ARG A 151 2.27 -7.54 -15.76
N ALA A 152 1.55 -8.64 -16.03
CA ALA A 152 1.53 -9.82 -15.18
C ALA A 152 1.70 -11.07 -16.04
N TRP A 153 2.65 -11.92 -15.69
CA TRP A 153 2.85 -13.23 -16.31
C TRP A 153 2.49 -14.32 -15.32
N PHE A 154 1.57 -15.19 -15.70
CA PHE A 154 1.16 -16.37 -14.95
C PHE A 154 1.79 -17.60 -15.58
N ASP A 155 2.44 -18.43 -14.77
CA ASP A 155 3.11 -19.66 -15.19
C ASP A 155 4.01 -19.49 -16.42
N PRO A 156 4.88 -18.47 -16.49
CA PRO A 156 5.70 -18.26 -17.65
C PRO A 156 6.72 -19.42 -17.81
N PRO A 157 7.12 -19.81 -19.06
CA PRO A 157 8.03 -20.93 -19.30
C PRO A 157 9.37 -20.83 -18.56
N TRP A 158 9.83 -19.61 -18.29
CA TRP A 158 11.10 -19.33 -17.59
C TRP A 158 10.97 -19.28 -16.07
N ALA A 159 9.75 -19.36 -15.52
CA ALA A 159 9.48 -19.39 -14.08
C ALA A 159 8.17 -20.15 -13.78
N ARG A 160 8.14 -21.44 -14.12
CA ARG A 160 6.96 -22.30 -13.99
C ARG A 160 6.39 -22.32 -12.58
N GLY A 161 5.07 -22.35 -12.49
CA GLY A 161 4.32 -22.38 -11.21
C GLY A 161 4.33 -21.07 -10.45
N THR A 162 4.87 -19.99 -11.02
CA THR A 162 4.96 -18.68 -10.36
C THR A 162 4.24 -17.59 -11.15
N THR A 163 4.11 -16.44 -10.51
CA THR A 163 3.60 -15.22 -11.12
C THR A 163 4.69 -14.15 -11.07
N ILE A 164 4.86 -13.42 -12.17
CA ILE A 164 5.78 -12.27 -12.25
C ILE A 164 4.96 -11.04 -12.59
N LEU A 165 5.22 -9.93 -11.90
CA LEU A 165 4.67 -8.61 -12.20
C LEU A 165 5.79 -7.67 -12.60
N MET A 166 5.52 -6.76 -13.54
CA MET A 166 6.46 -5.71 -13.93
C MET A 166 5.72 -4.41 -14.20
N HIS A 167 6.27 -3.31 -13.69
CA HIS A 167 5.74 -1.98 -13.94
C HIS A 167 6.80 -0.88 -13.77
N ARG A 168 6.68 0.16 -14.60
CA ARG A 168 7.61 1.28 -14.63
C ARG A 168 7.32 2.26 -13.50
N GLN A 169 8.39 2.77 -12.91
CA GLN A 169 8.42 3.89 -11.98
C GLN A 169 9.13 5.09 -12.65
N PRO A 170 9.08 6.30 -12.09
CA PRO A 170 9.94 7.40 -12.52
C PRO A 170 11.44 7.04 -12.55
N ASP A 171 12.22 7.82 -13.31
CA ASP A 171 13.70 7.73 -13.36
C ASP A 171 14.21 6.41 -13.94
N ASP A 172 13.52 5.89 -14.96
CA ASP A 172 13.82 4.61 -15.60
C ASP A 172 13.94 3.42 -14.62
N ILE A 173 13.30 3.54 -13.46
CA ILE A 173 13.20 2.43 -12.51
C ILE A 173 12.06 1.51 -12.93
N TRP A 174 12.35 0.21 -12.93
CA TRP A 174 11.37 -0.85 -13.15
C TRP A 174 11.27 -1.73 -11.93
N ARG A 175 10.07 -1.91 -11.43
CA ARG A 175 9.77 -2.85 -10.37
C ARG A 175 9.34 -4.17 -10.96
N ILE A 176 10.00 -5.24 -10.50
CA ILE A 176 9.67 -6.61 -10.87
C ILE A 176 9.38 -7.39 -9.58
N ASP A 177 8.17 -7.94 -9.48
CA ASP A 177 7.74 -8.73 -8.34
C ASP A 177 7.75 -10.21 -8.75
N PHE A 178 8.67 -11.00 -8.19
CA PHE A 178 8.78 -12.43 -8.44
C PHE A 178 8.09 -13.22 -7.32
N GLN A 179 7.05 -13.98 -7.65
CA GLN A 179 6.47 -14.92 -6.70
C GLN A 179 7.48 -16.02 -6.37
N LEU A 180 7.75 -16.22 -5.08
CA LEU A 180 8.62 -17.29 -4.61
C LEU A 180 7.81 -18.57 -4.37
N ALA A 181 8.28 -19.70 -4.91
CA ALA A 181 7.71 -20.99 -4.57
C ALA A 181 7.85 -21.29 -3.07
N GLY A 182 6.91 -22.05 -2.51
CA GLY A 182 6.87 -22.32 -1.06
C GLY A 182 8.15 -22.97 -0.50
N SER A 183 8.85 -23.77 -1.34
CA SER A 183 10.11 -24.45 -1.00
C SER A 183 11.34 -23.54 -1.04
N VAL A 184 11.27 -22.34 -1.61
CA VAL A 184 12.41 -21.43 -1.76
C VAL A 184 12.70 -20.75 -0.43
N ASP A 185 13.95 -20.82 0.02
CA ASP A 185 14.41 -20.05 1.19
C ASP A 185 14.45 -18.55 0.84
N ALA A 186 13.84 -17.74 1.70
CA ALA A 186 13.71 -16.30 1.47
C ALA A 186 15.07 -15.58 1.49
N ALA A 187 15.95 -15.96 2.40
CA ALA A 187 17.27 -15.35 2.50
C ALA A 187 18.14 -15.72 1.29
N GLN A 188 18.02 -16.95 0.83
CA GLN A 188 18.70 -17.40 -0.39
C GLN A 188 18.18 -16.67 -1.63
N ALA A 189 16.86 -16.48 -1.76
CA ALA A 189 16.27 -15.77 -2.89
C ALA A 189 16.74 -14.31 -3.00
N MET A 190 17.16 -13.70 -1.90
CA MET A 190 17.63 -12.32 -1.85
C MET A 190 19.14 -12.17 -2.02
N GLN A 191 19.87 -13.26 -2.27
CA GLN A 191 21.29 -13.15 -2.60
C GLN A 191 21.48 -12.46 -3.95
N PRO A 192 22.51 -11.62 -4.11
CA PRO A 192 22.72 -10.84 -5.34
C PRO A 192 22.72 -11.69 -6.62
N GLU A 193 23.31 -12.88 -6.56
CA GLU A 193 23.39 -13.80 -7.69
C GLU A 193 22.01 -14.37 -8.07
N GLN A 194 21.10 -14.56 -7.10
CA GLN A 194 19.75 -15.02 -7.37
C GLN A 194 18.90 -13.90 -7.96
N ILE A 195 19.02 -12.68 -7.43
CA ILE A 195 18.37 -11.49 -7.99
C ILE A 195 18.83 -11.27 -9.43
N GLN A 196 20.14 -11.32 -9.67
CA GLN A 196 20.71 -11.22 -11.02
C GLN A 196 20.10 -12.26 -11.97
N ARG A 197 19.98 -13.51 -11.51
CA ARG A 197 19.38 -14.60 -12.29
C ARG A 197 17.91 -14.34 -12.57
N PHE A 198 17.11 -14.00 -11.57
CA PHE A 198 15.68 -13.75 -11.74
C PHE A 198 15.43 -12.64 -12.75
N VAL A 199 16.11 -11.50 -12.58
CA VAL A 199 15.96 -10.33 -13.44
C VAL A 199 16.42 -10.65 -14.85
N GLN A 200 17.65 -11.16 -15.03
CA GLN A 200 18.20 -11.43 -16.37
C GLN A 200 17.35 -12.44 -17.14
N THR A 201 16.95 -13.56 -16.48
CA THR A 201 16.09 -14.56 -17.11
C THR A 201 14.75 -13.97 -17.56
N HIS A 202 14.17 -13.07 -16.75
CA HIS A 202 12.92 -12.42 -17.11
C HIS A 202 13.11 -11.45 -18.28
N LEU A 203 14.14 -10.59 -18.24
CA LEU A 203 14.46 -9.65 -19.31
C LEU A 203 14.79 -10.36 -20.63
N ASP A 204 15.56 -11.45 -20.61
CA ASP A 204 15.84 -12.26 -21.78
C ASP A 204 14.54 -12.79 -22.42
N ALA A 205 13.64 -13.29 -21.59
CA ALA A 205 12.37 -13.87 -22.04
C ALA A 205 11.40 -12.86 -22.64
N ILE A 206 11.45 -11.61 -22.21
CA ILE A 206 10.62 -10.53 -22.77
C ILE A 206 11.30 -9.72 -23.86
N GLY A 207 12.53 -10.11 -24.29
CA GLY A 207 13.28 -9.48 -25.37
C GLY A 207 14.11 -8.25 -24.97
N GLU A 208 14.19 -7.94 -23.69
CA GLU A 208 14.93 -6.78 -23.14
C GLU A 208 16.30 -7.16 -22.54
N GLY A 209 16.69 -8.45 -22.59
CA GLY A 209 17.91 -8.96 -21.95
C GLY A 209 19.22 -8.40 -22.53
N HIS A 210 19.17 -7.73 -23.68
CA HIS A 210 20.30 -7.03 -24.29
C HIS A 210 20.56 -5.65 -23.67
N LEU A 211 19.62 -5.10 -22.90
CA LEU A 211 19.75 -3.81 -22.26
C LEU A 211 20.55 -3.93 -20.95
N PRO A 212 21.48 -2.98 -20.71
CA PRO A 212 22.15 -2.92 -19.40
C PRO A 212 21.14 -2.51 -18.32
N TRP A 213 21.29 -3.13 -17.15
CA TRP A 213 20.50 -2.79 -15.97
C TRP A 213 21.32 -2.86 -14.69
N THR A 214 20.89 -2.11 -13.66
CA THR A 214 21.53 -2.15 -12.34
C THR A 214 20.46 -2.33 -11.26
N PRO A 215 20.73 -3.15 -10.21
CA PRO A 215 19.83 -3.30 -9.09
C PRO A 215 19.85 -2.01 -8.24
N VAL A 216 18.67 -1.53 -7.86
CA VAL A 216 18.49 -0.31 -7.04
C VAL A 216 18.07 -0.69 -5.63
N TRP A 217 17.07 -1.59 -5.53
CA TRP A 217 16.53 -2.00 -4.24
C TRP A 217 15.86 -3.37 -4.35
N SER A 218 15.86 -4.10 -3.24
CA SER A 218 15.15 -5.37 -3.17
C SER A 218 14.65 -5.67 -1.77
N SER A 219 13.51 -6.37 -1.68
CA SER A 219 12.97 -6.86 -0.42
C SER A 219 12.07 -8.08 -0.62
N ILE A 220 11.71 -8.72 0.49
CA ILE A 220 10.67 -9.75 0.49
C ILE A 220 9.40 -9.21 1.11
N TYR A 221 8.32 -9.34 0.37
CA TYR A 221 6.98 -9.08 0.84
C TYR A 221 6.25 -10.38 1.21
N ARG A 222 5.56 -10.34 2.35
CA ARG A 222 4.64 -11.39 2.79
C ARG A 222 3.22 -10.84 2.79
N ALA A 223 2.32 -11.53 2.11
CA ALA A 223 0.93 -11.13 2.06
C ALA A 223 0.23 -11.40 3.41
N GLY A 224 -0.62 -10.46 3.84
CA GLY A 224 -1.46 -10.63 5.02
C GLY A 224 -2.56 -9.58 5.03
N ALA A 225 -3.75 -9.98 5.47
CA ALA A 225 -4.87 -9.09 5.76
C ALA A 225 -5.13 -9.15 7.27
N MET A 226 -4.55 -8.22 8.00
CA MET A 226 -4.57 -8.22 9.47
C MET A 226 -4.86 -6.81 9.99
N THR A 227 -5.61 -6.69 11.08
CA THR A 227 -5.99 -5.40 11.67
C THR A 227 -6.08 -5.48 13.18
N LEU A 228 -5.97 -4.35 13.86
CA LEU A 228 -6.43 -4.19 15.24
C LEU A 228 -7.96 -4.32 15.29
N ASP A 229 -8.48 -4.68 16.45
CA ASP A 229 -9.92 -4.70 16.75
C ASP A 229 -10.50 -3.28 16.93
N ALA A 230 -9.66 -2.33 17.32
CA ALA A 230 -9.99 -0.91 17.41
C ALA A 230 -8.76 -0.05 17.06
N TYR A 231 -8.98 1.13 16.46
CA TYR A 231 -7.90 2.06 16.12
C TYR A 231 -7.74 3.20 17.15
N ARG A 232 -8.58 3.19 18.20
CA ARG A 232 -8.46 4.08 19.35
C ARG A 232 -8.33 3.27 20.63
N HIS A 233 -7.32 3.56 21.43
CA HIS A 233 -7.08 3.02 22.78
C HIS A 233 -6.81 4.19 23.73
N GLY A 234 -7.85 4.69 24.37
CA GLY A 234 -7.78 5.90 25.21
C GLY A 234 -7.35 7.13 24.42
N ARG A 235 -6.19 7.69 24.77
CA ARG A 235 -5.57 8.84 24.09
C ARG A 235 -4.57 8.44 23.00
N ILE A 236 -4.53 7.18 22.62
CA ILE A 236 -3.67 6.67 21.55
C ILE A 236 -4.54 6.24 20.39
N LEU A 237 -4.15 6.69 19.18
CA LEU A 237 -4.80 6.39 17.91
C LEU A 237 -3.80 5.70 17.00
N PHE A 238 -4.25 4.73 16.23
CA PHE A 238 -3.42 3.98 15.29
C PHE A 238 -3.82 4.29 13.84
N ALA A 239 -2.85 4.45 12.95
CA ALA A 239 -3.06 4.67 11.53
C ALA A 239 -2.03 3.92 10.67
N GLY A 240 -2.39 3.63 9.41
CA GLY A 240 -1.54 2.92 8.48
C GLY A 240 -1.09 1.55 8.98
N ASN A 241 0.15 1.18 8.70
CA ASN A 241 0.64 -0.17 9.03
C ASN A 241 0.77 -0.43 10.55
N ALA A 242 0.67 0.58 11.40
CA ALA A 242 0.55 0.36 12.84
C ALA A 242 -0.83 -0.19 13.23
N ALA A 243 -1.88 0.16 12.46
CA ALA A 243 -3.26 -0.28 12.67
C ALA A 243 -3.62 -1.55 11.88
N HIS A 244 -3.10 -1.70 10.65
CA HIS A 244 -3.49 -2.77 9.74
C HIS A 244 -2.39 -3.14 8.75
N ALA A 245 -2.45 -4.36 8.24
CA ALA A 245 -1.65 -4.85 7.13
C ALA A 245 -2.58 -5.29 6.00
N MET A 246 -2.25 -4.92 4.76
CA MET A 246 -3.01 -5.26 3.57
C MET A 246 -2.18 -6.11 2.61
N PRO A 247 -2.80 -7.05 1.86
CA PRO A 247 -2.13 -7.71 0.77
C PRO A 247 -1.66 -6.72 -0.30
N ILE A 248 -0.56 -7.06 -0.98
CA ILE A 248 0.08 -6.20 -1.99
C ILE A 248 -0.85 -5.89 -3.18
N PHE A 249 -1.75 -6.81 -3.52
CA PHE A 249 -2.58 -6.70 -4.72
C PHE A 249 -3.74 -5.72 -4.53
N GLY A 250 -3.91 -4.83 -5.54
CA GLY A 250 -4.93 -3.80 -5.54
C GLY A 250 -4.49 -2.45 -4.98
N VAL A 251 -3.17 -2.29 -4.64
CA VAL A 251 -2.57 -1.00 -4.23
C VAL A 251 -3.26 -0.37 -3.01
N ARG A 252 -3.68 -1.20 -2.03
CA ARG A 252 -4.56 -0.75 -0.94
C ARG A 252 -3.82 -0.28 0.31
N GLY A 253 -2.60 -0.77 0.57
CA GLY A 253 -1.89 -0.51 1.84
C GLY A 253 -1.59 0.97 2.06
N LEU A 254 -0.80 1.57 1.18
CA LEU A 254 -0.42 2.99 1.27
C LEU A 254 -1.65 3.90 1.19
N ASN A 255 -2.56 3.63 0.24
CA ASN A 255 -3.76 4.44 0.06
C ASN A 255 -4.66 4.41 1.30
N SER A 256 -4.84 3.24 1.94
CA SER A 256 -5.58 3.15 3.20
C SER A 256 -4.94 3.97 4.32
N GLY A 257 -3.60 4.02 4.39
CA GLY A 257 -2.90 4.88 5.36
C GLY A 257 -3.17 6.37 5.13
N PHE A 258 -3.23 6.83 3.89
CA PHE A 258 -3.62 8.20 3.58
C PHE A 258 -5.08 8.48 3.92
N ASP A 259 -5.96 7.52 3.63
CA ASP A 259 -7.38 7.64 4.02
C ASP A 259 -7.54 7.67 5.55
N ASP A 260 -6.73 6.89 6.29
CA ASP A 260 -6.71 6.94 7.76
C ASP A 260 -6.34 8.34 8.24
N ALA A 261 -5.29 8.92 7.68
CA ALA A 261 -4.83 10.25 8.04
C ALA A 261 -5.87 11.32 7.72
N ASP A 262 -6.47 11.29 6.52
CA ASP A 262 -7.52 12.24 6.11
C ASP A 262 -8.77 12.13 7.00
N ASN A 263 -9.18 10.90 7.32
CA ASN A 263 -10.34 10.64 8.18
C ASN A 263 -10.09 11.06 9.64
N LEU A 264 -8.87 10.86 10.15
CA LEU A 264 -8.49 11.16 11.53
C LEU A 264 -8.31 12.66 11.80
N VAL A 265 -7.56 13.34 10.93
CA VAL A 265 -7.01 14.68 11.23
C VAL A 265 -8.10 15.71 11.54
N TRP A 266 -9.16 15.77 10.76
CA TRP A 266 -10.23 16.72 11.00
C TRP A 266 -11.03 16.40 12.27
N LYS A 267 -11.21 15.10 12.59
CA LYS A 267 -11.91 14.66 13.80
C LYS A 267 -11.09 15.03 15.04
N LEU A 268 -9.81 14.72 15.03
CA LEU A 268 -8.90 15.07 16.12
C LEU A 268 -8.80 16.59 16.31
N ALA A 269 -8.69 17.36 15.22
CA ALA A 269 -8.67 18.81 15.28
C ALA A 269 -9.97 19.37 15.87
N THR A 270 -11.13 18.80 15.53
CA THR A 270 -12.43 19.19 16.07
C THR A 270 -12.51 18.95 17.58
N VAL A 271 -12.01 17.82 18.05
CA VAL A 271 -11.94 17.48 19.48
C VAL A 271 -10.97 18.42 20.21
N LEU A 272 -9.77 18.64 19.69
CA LEU A 272 -8.77 19.54 20.28
C LEU A 272 -9.22 20.99 20.37
N GLN A 273 -10.09 21.44 19.44
CA GLN A 273 -10.69 22.78 19.46
C GLN A 273 -11.91 22.88 20.39
N GLY A 274 -12.27 21.81 21.08
CA GLY A 274 -13.46 21.77 21.94
C GLY A 274 -14.81 21.88 21.17
N LYS A 275 -14.79 21.66 19.84
CA LYS A 275 -15.97 21.69 18.96
C LYS A 275 -16.66 20.34 18.82
N GLY A 276 -16.07 19.29 19.34
CA GLY A 276 -16.58 17.92 19.35
C GLY A 276 -16.10 17.19 20.60
N ASN A 277 -16.68 16.03 20.86
CA ASN A 277 -16.29 15.16 21.95
C ASN A 277 -15.51 13.94 21.44
N ASP A 278 -14.96 13.18 22.36
CA ASP A 278 -14.14 12.00 22.09
C ASP A 278 -14.86 10.91 21.27
N ALA A 279 -16.21 10.86 21.30
CA ALA A 279 -16.98 9.91 20.49
C ALA A 279 -16.73 10.07 18.98
N LEU A 280 -16.27 11.27 18.54
CA LEU A 280 -15.86 11.49 17.15
C LEU A 280 -14.64 10.63 16.77
N LEU A 281 -13.74 10.37 17.72
CA LEU A 281 -12.58 9.52 17.52
C LEU A 281 -12.93 8.03 17.57
N ASP A 282 -13.99 7.65 18.28
CA ASP A 282 -14.54 6.29 18.19
C ASP A 282 -15.13 6.04 16.79
N ARG A 283 -15.72 7.09 16.17
CA ARG A 283 -16.17 7.03 14.77
C ARG A 283 -15.01 6.84 13.80
N TYR A 284 -13.85 7.50 14.01
CA TYR A 284 -12.65 7.22 13.23
C TYR A 284 -12.32 5.73 13.25
N SER A 285 -12.25 5.15 14.45
CA SER A 285 -11.95 3.72 14.62
C SER A 285 -12.95 2.83 13.86
N ALA A 286 -14.25 3.06 14.05
CA ALA A 286 -15.31 2.27 13.41
C ALA A 286 -15.30 2.38 11.88
N GLU A 287 -15.15 3.60 11.35
CA GLU A 287 -15.14 3.85 9.91
C GLU A 287 -13.91 3.22 9.23
N ARG A 288 -12.73 3.39 9.82
CA ARG A 288 -11.50 2.86 9.22
C ARG A 288 -11.40 1.34 9.34
N LEU A 289 -11.95 0.77 10.41
CA LEU A 289 -12.08 -0.68 10.55
C LEU A 289 -13.04 -1.27 9.49
N HIS A 290 -14.19 -0.60 9.26
CA HIS A 290 -15.10 -0.97 8.16
C HIS A 290 -14.38 -0.91 6.80
N ALA A 291 -13.67 0.19 6.52
CA ALA A 291 -12.90 0.36 5.29
C ALA A 291 -11.81 -0.72 5.12
N PHE A 292 -11.14 -1.10 6.23
CA PHE A 292 -10.21 -2.23 6.22
C PHE A 292 -10.90 -3.51 5.74
N HIS A 293 -12.03 -3.89 6.30
CA HIS A 293 -12.72 -5.14 5.94
C HIS A 293 -13.14 -5.15 4.46
N VAL A 294 -13.71 -4.05 3.95
CA VAL A 294 -14.06 -3.93 2.52
C VAL A 294 -12.83 -4.05 1.62
N ASN A 295 -11.75 -3.35 1.96
CA ASN A 295 -10.50 -3.39 1.21
C ASN A 295 -9.83 -4.78 1.29
N ALA A 296 -9.82 -5.38 2.48
CA ALA A 296 -9.23 -6.70 2.71
C ALA A 296 -9.95 -7.78 1.88
N GLU A 297 -11.29 -7.80 1.87
CA GLU A 297 -12.06 -8.76 1.07
C GLU A 297 -11.68 -8.69 -0.42
N ASN A 298 -11.60 -7.48 -0.98
CA ASN A 298 -11.21 -7.28 -2.38
C ASN A 298 -9.75 -7.67 -2.65
N ALA A 299 -8.83 -7.29 -1.74
CA ALA A 299 -7.41 -7.61 -1.85
C ALA A 299 -7.15 -9.13 -1.72
N MET A 300 -7.91 -9.79 -0.85
CA MET A 300 -7.83 -11.25 -0.66
C MET A 300 -8.21 -12.01 -1.93
N ARG A 301 -9.33 -11.66 -2.56
CA ARG A 301 -9.75 -12.27 -3.84
C ARG A 301 -8.67 -12.13 -4.92
N SER A 302 -8.04 -10.96 -5.00
CA SER A 302 -6.92 -10.74 -5.93
C SER A 302 -5.70 -11.58 -5.53
N THR A 303 -5.40 -11.68 -4.25
CA THR A 303 -4.26 -12.46 -3.73
C THR A 303 -4.44 -13.95 -3.98
N GLU A 304 -5.63 -14.50 -3.76
CA GLU A 304 -5.96 -15.90 -4.01
C GLU A 304 -5.85 -16.28 -5.48
N PHE A 305 -6.16 -15.34 -6.38
CA PHE A 305 -5.95 -15.54 -7.81
C PHE A 305 -4.46 -15.48 -8.18
N MET A 306 -3.73 -14.49 -7.66
CA MET A 306 -2.30 -14.28 -7.95
C MET A 306 -1.41 -15.36 -7.31
N SER A 307 -1.78 -15.83 -6.10
CA SER A 307 -1.07 -16.83 -5.30
C SER A 307 -2.08 -17.83 -4.73
N PRO A 308 -2.53 -18.82 -5.50
CA PRO A 308 -3.52 -19.79 -5.06
C PRO A 308 -3.13 -20.46 -3.73
N PRO A 309 -4.02 -20.44 -2.71
CA PRO A 309 -3.70 -21.02 -1.41
C PRO A 309 -3.77 -22.54 -1.38
N ASN A 310 -4.42 -23.16 -2.36
CA ASN A 310 -4.55 -24.61 -2.47
C ASN A 310 -4.85 -25.04 -3.92
N ARG A 311 -4.86 -26.35 -4.15
CA ARG A 311 -5.05 -26.92 -5.50
C ARG A 311 -6.41 -26.56 -6.15
N GLY A 312 -7.46 -26.33 -5.37
CA GLY A 312 -8.77 -25.93 -5.92
C GLY A 312 -8.70 -24.53 -6.56
N PHE A 313 -8.11 -23.56 -5.88
CA PHE A 313 -7.88 -22.21 -6.41
C PHE A 313 -6.91 -22.23 -7.60
N ASP A 314 -5.90 -23.09 -7.57
CA ASP A 314 -4.93 -23.24 -8.64
C ASP A 314 -5.58 -23.78 -9.92
N LEU A 315 -6.41 -24.82 -9.82
CA LEU A 315 -7.21 -25.34 -10.94
C LEU A 315 -8.19 -24.30 -11.51
N MET A 316 -8.85 -23.53 -10.62
CA MET A 316 -9.71 -22.44 -11.05
C MET A 316 -8.93 -21.39 -11.83
N ARG A 317 -7.75 -20.97 -11.32
CA ARG A 317 -6.87 -20.02 -12.00
C ARG A 317 -6.42 -20.55 -13.37
N GLU A 318 -5.92 -21.79 -13.44
CA GLU A 318 -5.52 -22.44 -14.70
C GLU A 318 -6.67 -22.46 -15.72
N ALA A 319 -7.87 -22.84 -15.29
CA ALA A 319 -9.06 -22.84 -16.15
C ALA A 319 -9.42 -21.42 -16.64
N CYS A 320 -9.43 -20.43 -15.75
CA CYS A 320 -9.68 -19.05 -16.12
C CYS A 320 -8.66 -18.51 -17.13
N LEU A 321 -7.36 -18.74 -16.89
CA LEU A 321 -6.28 -18.25 -17.75
C LEU A 321 -6.32 -18.93 -19.12
N SER A 322 -6.50 -20.24 -19.18
CA SER A 322 -6.53 -21.00 -20.44
C SER A 322 -7.74 -20.68 -21.32
N LEU A 323 -8.85 -20.27 -20.73
CA LEU A 323 -10.09 -19.94 -21.45
C LEU A 323 -10.22 -18.46 -21.78
N ALA A 324 -9.51 -17.59 -21.06
CA ALA A 324 -9.67 -16.14 -21.12
C ALA A 324 -9.43 -15.55 -22.53
N ALA A 325 -8.43 -16.05 -23.25
CA ALA A 325 -8.12 -15.59 -24.61
C ALA A 325 -9.28 -15.80 -25.59
N ARG A 326 -10.15 -16.81 -25.32
CA ARG A 326 -11.28 -17.18 -26.20
C ARG A 326 -12.63 -16.70 -25.68
N HIS A 327 -12.73 -16.38 -24.39
CA HIS A 327 -13.98 -16.08 -23.71
C HIS A 327 -13.86 -14.78 -22.87
N PRO A 328 -14.21 -13.63 -23.43
CA PRO A 328 -14.08 -12.32 -22.75
C PRO A 328 -14.81 -12.26 -21.39
N GLY A 329 -15.90 -13.02 -21.22
CA GLY A 329 -16.61 -13.13 -19.94
C GLY A 329 -15.74 -13.76 -18.83
N ILE A 330 -14.88 -14.72 -19.19
CA ILE A 330 -13.95 -15.38 -18.27
C ILE A 330 -12.75 -14.48 -17.99
N ALA A 331 -12.28 -13.73 -18.98
CA ALA A 331 -11.17 -12.78 -18.80
C ALA A 331 -11.42 -11.76 -17.67
N ARG A 332 -12.70 -11.42 -17.41
CA ARG A 332 -13.07 -10.54 -16.29
C ARG A 332 -12.70 -11.10 -14.91
N LEU A 333 -12.57 -12.42 -14.78
CA LEU A 333 -12.14 -13.06 -13.52
C LEU A 333 -10.66 -12.86 -13.22
N ILE A 334 -9.84 -12.56 -14.25
CA ILE A 334 -8.41 -12.32 -14.12
C ILE A 334 -8.13 -10.87 -13.69
N ASN A 335 -9.07 -9.94 -13.96
CA ASN A 335 -8.84 -8.51 -13.74
C ASN A 335 -8.65 -8.21 -12.25
N PRO A 336 -7.45 -7.79 -11.82
CA PRO A 336 -7.21 -7.41 -10.43
C PRO A 336 -8.05 -6.17 -10.11
N ARG A 337 -8.85 -6.25 -9.06
CA ARG A 337 -9.64 -5.12 -8.59
C ARG A 337 -8.73 -4.09 -7.94
N GLN A 338 -8.60 -2.94 -8.57
CA GLN A 338 -7.87 -1.81 -8.01
C GLN A 338 -8.66 -1.15 -6.85
N THR A 339 -8.01 -0.23 -6.14
CA THR A 339 -8.64 0.56 -5.10
C THR A 339 -9.83 1.35 -5.66
N HIS A 340 -10.92 1.40 -4.93
CA HIS A 340 -12.10 2.21 -5.21
C HIS A 340 -12.56 2.91 -3.92
N ALA A 341 -13.39 3.93 -4.06
CA ALA A 341 -13.96 4.66 -2.93
C ALA A 341 -14.74 3.71 -2.00
N ILE A 342 -14.59 3.92 -0.70
CA ILE A 342 -15.33 3.19 0.33
C ILE A 342 -16.58 3.99 0.68
N THR A 343 -17.73 3.35 0.63
CA THR A 343 -18.99 3.94 1.08
C THR A 343 -19.18 3.65 2.56
N TYR A 344 -19.37 4.69 3.35
CA TYR A 344 -19.69 4.60 4.77
C TYR A 344 -21.20 4.70 4.94
N ALA A 345 -21.87 3.59 5.23
CA ALA A 345 -23.30 3.59 5.49
C ALA A 345 -23.59 4.32 6.83
N CYS A 346 -24.11 5.53 6.75
CA CYS A 346 -24.75 6.30 7.86
C CYS A 346 -24.05 6.27 9.22
N LEU A 347 -22.73 6.39 9.27
CA LEU A 347 -22.03 6.50 10.56
C LEU A 347 -22.03 7.93 11.12
N LEU A 348 -22.12 8.95 10.26
CA LEU A 348 -22.13 10.36 10.65
C LEU A 348 -23.17 11.21 9.90
N TYR A 349 -23.74 10.73 8.81
CA TYR A 349 -24.63 11.50 7.96
C TYR A 349 -26.05 10.97 8.02
N THR A 350 -27.02 11.87 8.04
CA THR A 350 -28.40 11.54 7.71
C THR A 350 -28.48 11.14 6.22
N SER A 351 -29.50 10.39 5.83
CA SER A 351 -29.67 9.84 4.48
C SER A 351 -29.48 10.83 3.34
N ASP A 352 -29.68 12.11 3.60
CA ASP A 352 -29.64 13.19 2.59
C ASP A 352 -28.20 13.62 2.22
N ALA A 353 -27.20 13.34 3.07
CA ALA A 353 -25.81 13.69 2.79
C ALA A 353 -25.05 12.55 2.09
N ALA A 354 -25.59 11.33 2.09
CA ALA A 354 -24.97 10.17 1.44
C ALA A 354 -25.10 10.23 -0.10
N ASP A 355 -26.10 10.91 -0.63
CA ASP A 355 -26.31 11.05 -2.07
C ASP A 355 -25.34 12.05 -2.71
N ASP A 356 -24.83 13.04 -1.93
CA ASP A 356 -23.84 14.02 -2.41
C ASP A 356 -22.39 13.52 -2.37
N MET A 357 -22.13 12.34 -1.78
CA MET A 357 -20.78 11.75 -1.66
C MET A 357 -20.53 10.60 -2.60
N GLN A 358 -21.35 10.41 -3.62
CA GLN A 358 -21.06 9.55 -4.76
C GLN A 358 -20.13 10.28 -5.75
N CYS A 359 -18.92 10.52 -5.35
CA CYS A 359 -17.86 10.97 -6.26
C CYS A 359 -16.74 9.97 -6.31
#